data_cf9440a682a26007093a1a00ee8b8e92
#
_entry.id   cf9440a682a26007093a1a00ee8b8e92
#
_cell.length_a   1.000
_cell.length_b   1.000
_cell.length_c   1.000
_cell.angle_alpha   90.00
_cell.angle_beta   90.00
_cell.angle_gamma   90.00
#
_symmetry.space_group_name_H-M   'P 1'
#
loop_
_entity.id
_entity.type
_entity.pdbx_description
1 polymer ?
#
loop_
_entity_poly.entity_id
_entity_poly.type
_entity_poly.pdbx_seq_one_letter_code
_entity_poly.pdbx_strand_id
1 'polypeptide(L)'
;MRLSRSRWENFIRCPFCFYLKEKHNIDPPRTPGHPINSRVDSLLKAEFDELRKNQQPHPIFKKHNLNFVPYKLDQEKLDAYRNNRKGIEAKSTKTKFTLFGALDDLWLNKNTDEIVVLDYKATSNKNDPDYPNSSQAYYKSNLRQLDFYAYLLKLNGYKIFKTGYWLICNARDENQKTFEGKLSFKITLLPYTLRMDYIEDILVDLEKCLELEKPPDSGKYCGNCAWHAQAQPFKK
;
A
#
# COMPACT_ATOMS: atom_id res chain seq x y z
N MET A 1 -21.29 -3.16 0.71
CA MET A 1 -20.25 -3.84 -0.09
C MET A 1 -18.93 -3.77 0.66
N ARG A 2 -18.11 -4.84 0.63
CA ARG A 2 -16.75 -4.85 1.19
C ARG A 2 -15.78 -4.32 0.11
N LEU A 3 -15.08 -3.22 0.41
CA LEU A 3 -14.21 -2.51 -0.52
C LEU A 3 -12.74 -2.58 -0.07
N SER A 4 -11.88 -3.22 -0.86
CA SER A 4 -10.45 -3.27 -0.56
C SER A 4 -9.72 -1.99 -0.98
N ARG A 5 -8.57 -1.72 -0.33
CA ARG A 5 -7.66 -0.66 -0.75
C ARG A 5 -7.33 -0.73 -2.26
N SER A 6 -7.14 -1.94 -2.78
CA SER A 6 -6.82 -2.11 -4.21
C SER A 6 -7.99 -1.73 -5.13
N ARG A 7 -9.24 -2.04 -4.73
CA ARG A 7 -10.43 -1.64 -5.49
C ARG A 7 -10.62 -0.12 -5.46
N TRP A 8 -10.43 0.50 -4.30
CA TRP A 8 -10.44 1.95 -4.17
C TRP A 8 -9.39 2.62 -5.06
N GLU A 9 -8.15 2.10 -5.09
CA GLU A 9 -7.10 2.59 -5.99
C GLU A 9 -7.43 2.36 -7.47
N ASN A 10 -8.09 1.26 -7.81
CA ASN A 10 -8.53 0.99 -9.18
C ASN A 10 -9.53 2.04 -9.67
N PHE A 11 -10.45 2.48 -8.80
CA PHE A 11 -11.36 3.57 -9.12
C PHE A 11 -10.62 4.87 -9.41
N ILE A 12 -9.69 5.27 -8.53
CA ILE A 12 -8.88 6.48 -8.71
C ILE A 12 -8.09 6.45 -10.03
N ARG A 13 -7.53 5.29 -10.34
CA ARG A 13 -6.73 5.12 -11.57
C ARG A 13 -7.60 5.17 -12.83
N CYS A 14 -8.76 4.54 -12.81
CA CYS A 14 -9.66 4.48 -13.96
C CYS A 14 -11.09 4.09 -13.54
N PRO A 15 -12.02 5.05 -13.43
CA PRO A 15 -13.41 4.76 -13.09
C PRO A 15 -14.08 3.78 -14.05
N PHE A 16 -13.77 3.84 -15.35
CA PHE A 16 -14.28 2.91 -16.36
C PHE A 16 -13.88 1.46 -16.08
N CYS A 17 -12.58 1.20 -15.88
CA CYS A 17 -12.09 -0.16 -15.57
C CYS A 17 -12.66 -0.66 -14.24
N PHE A 18 -12.78 0.22 -13.25
CA PHE A 18 -13.41 -0.11 -11.97
C PHE A 18 -14.88 -0.50 -12.16
N TYR A 19 -15.64 0.30 -12.90
CA TYR A 19 -17.05 0.03 -13.21
C TYR A 19 -17.23 -1.32 -13.92
N LEU A 20 -16.43 -1.59 -14.96
CA LEU A 20 -16.48 -2.87 -15.68
C LEU A 20 -16.20 -4.06 -14.75
N LYS A 21 -15.25 -3.91 -13.85
CA LYS A 21 -14.95 -4.96 -12.86
C LYS A 21 -16.11 -5.20 -11.91
N GLU A 22 -16.64 -4.15 -11.30
CA GLU A 22 -17.63 -4.28 -10.22
C GLU A 22 -19.04 -4.60 -10.71
N LYS A 23 -19.44 -4.07 -11.88
CA LYS A 23 -20.78 -4.27 -12.44
C LYS A 23 -20.86 -5.47 -13.40
N HIS A 24 -19.79 -5.74 -14.13
CA HIS A 24 -19.80 -6.74 -15.22
C HIS A 24 -18.80 -7.89 -15.00
N ASN A 25 -18.03 -7.86 -13.90
CA ASN A 25 -16.97 -8.84 -13.59
C ASN A 25 -15.91 -8.99 -14.71
N ILE A 26 -15.62 -7.89 -15.40
CA ILE A 26 -14.61 -7.82 -16.47
C ILE A 26 -13.32 -7.24 -15.87
N ASP A 27 -12.29 -8.09 -15.74
CA ASP A 27 -10.96 -7.68 -15.28
C ASP A 27 -10.02 -7.40 -16.45
N PRO A 28 -9.13 -6.41 -16.34
CA PRO A 28 -8.00 -6.30 -17.23
C PRO A 28 -7.07 -7.52 -17.07
N PRO A 29 -6.22 -7.82 -18.09
CA PRO A 29 -5.25 -8.90 -17.99
C PRO A 29 -4.39 -8.80 -16.73
N ARG A 30 -4.19 -9.92 -16.04
CA ARG A 30 -3.37 -9.97 -14.82
C ARG A 30 -1.90 -9.91 -15.18
N THR A 31 -1.15 -9.11 -14.43
CA THR A 31 0.32 -9.15 -14.47
C THR A 31 0.85 -10.28 -13.59
N PRO A 32 1.96 -10.93 -13.96
CA PRO A 32 2.64 -11.88 -13.09
C PRO A 32 3.01 -11.26 -11.74
N GLY A 33 3.02 -12.09 -10.70
CA GLY A 33 3.49 -11.66 -9.38
C GLY A 33 5.00 -11.41 -9.36
N HIS A 34 5.49 -10.82 -8.27
CA HIS A 34 6.90 -10.53 -8.04
C HIS A 34 7.46 -11.41 -6.89
N PRO A 35 7.86 -12.68 -7.16
CA PRO A 35 8.23 -13.64 -6.10
C PRO A 35 9.38 -13.17 -5.21
N ILE A 36 10.39 -12.50 -5.77
CA ILE A 36 11.53 -11.95 -5.00
C ILE A 36 11.03 -10.88 -4.01
N ASN A 37 10.14 -9.99 -4.44
CA ASN A 37 9.57 -8.97 -3.56
C ASN A 37 8.76 -9.61 -2.42
N SER A 38 7.99 -10.65 -2.71
CA SER A 38 7.25 -11.40 -1.69
C SER A 38 8.18 -12.09 -0.69
N ARG A 39 9.34 -12.57 -1.15
CA ARG A 39 10.34 -13.17 -0.27
C ARG A 39 10.98 -12.13 0.65
N VAL A 40 11.35 -10.95 0.12
CA VAL A 40 11.87 -9.83 0.92
C VAL A 40 10.85 -9.40 1.97
N ASP A 41 9.59 -9.21 1.59
CA ASP A 41 8.48 -8.88 2.51
C ASP A 41 8.37 -9.91 3.65
N SER A 42 8.38 -11.20 3.34
CA SER A 42 8.27 -12.25 4.37
C SER A 42 9.48 -12.28 5.33
N LEU A 43 10.67 -11.98 4.84
CA LEU A 43 11.88 -11.89 5.68
C LEU A 43 11.84 -10.68 6.61
N LEU A 44 11.41 -9.51 6.10
CA LEU A 44 11.22 -8.32 6.93
C LEU A 44 10.19 -8.55 8.03
N LYS A 45 9.04 -9.15 7.69
CA LYS A 45 8.00 -9.50 8.68
C LYS A 45 8.57 -10.40 9.78
N ALA A 46 9.33 -11.42 9.43
CA ALA A 46 9.97 -12.31 10.41
C ALA A 46 10.98 -11.58 11.30
N GLU A 47 11.82 -10.70 10.73
CA GLU A 47 12.79 -9.89 11.45
C GLU A 47 12.12 -8.94 12.46
N PHE A 48 11.11 -8.21 12.02
CA PHE A 48 10.35 -7.31 12.91
C PHE A 48 9.51 -8.06 13.94
N ASP A 49 9.02 -9.27 13.65
CA ASP A 49 8.27 -10.09 14.61
C ASP A 49 9.18 -10.59 15.75
N GLU A 50 10.42 -10.91 15.47
CA GLU A 50 11.39 -11.27 16.51
C GLU A 50 11.70 -10.08 17.44
N LEU A 51 11.88 -8.88 16.87
CA LEU A 51 12.06 -7.66 17.65
C LEU A 51 10.79 -7.29 18.44
N ARG A 52 9.59 -7.57 17.89
CA ARG A 52 8.30 -7.35 18.55
C ARG A 52 8.14 -8.18 19.81
N LYS A 53 8.51 -9.46 19.75
CA LYS A 53 8.46 -10.36 20.92
C LYS A 53 9.27 -9.80 22.10
N ASN A 54 10.45 -9.26 21.81
CA ASN A 54 11.39 -8.75 22.80
C ASN A 54 11.22 -7.24 23.05
N GLN A 55 10.29 -6.56 22.36
CA GLN A 55 10.09 -5.11 22.39
C GLN A 55 11.39 -4.32 22.17
N GLN A 56 12.22 -4.83 21.27
CA GLN A 56 13.49 -4.21 20.90
C GLN A 56 13.34 -3.31 19.67
N PRO A 57 14.02 -2.15 19.62
CA PRO A 57 14.04 -1.30 18.47
C PRO A 57 14.88 -1.92 17.34
N HIS A 58 14.41 -1.80 16.11
CA HIS A 58 15.22 -2.17 14.94
C HIS A 58 16.39 -1.17 14.75
N PRO A 59 17.60 -1.61 14.33
CA PRO A 59 18.76 -0.74 14.13
C PRO A 59 18.51 0.47 13.23
N ILE A 60 17.60 0.35 12.25
CA ILE A 60 17.23 1.45 11.36
C ILE A 60 16.61 2.63 12.11
N PHE A 61 15.91 2.40 13.21
CA PHE A 61 15.34 3.49 14.01
C PHE A 61 16.43 4.36 14.63
N LYS A 62 17.48 3.73 15.17
CA LYS A 62 18.65 4.44 15.71
C LYS A 62 19.36 5.27 14.64
N LYS A 63 19.51 4.70 13.44
CA LYS A 63 20.13 5.40 12.29
C LYS A 63 19.38 6.68 11.90
N HIS A 64 18.06 6.72 12.12
CA HIS A 64 17.20 7.87 11.82
C HIS A 64 16.76 8.67 13.05
N ASN A 65 17.38 8.45 14.23
CA ASN A 65 17.05 9.12 15.49
C ASN A 65 15.55 8.98 15.88
N LEU A 66 14.95 7.81 15.62
CA LEU A 66 13.56 7.51 15.91
C LEU A 66 13.47 6.64 17.18
N ASN A 67 12.60 7.04 18.10
CA ASN A 67 12.30 6.25 19.31
C ASN A 67 11.10 5.33 19.08
N PHE A 68 11.24 4.40 18.13
CA PHE A 68 10.20 3.46 17.74
C PHE A 68 10.56 2.05 18.17
N VAL A 69 9.51 1.24 18.36
CA VAL A 69 9.59 -0.22 18.50
C VAL A 69 8.48 -0.85 17.64
N PRO A 70 8.61 -2.12 17.21
CA PRO A 70 7.49 -2.83 16.61
C PRO A 70 6.30 -2.86 17.58
N TYR A 71 5.12 -2.47 17.13
CA TYR A 71 3.94 -2.39 18.00
C TYR A 71 3.56 -3.76 18.54
N LYS A 72 3.45 -3.87 19.87
CA LYS A 72 3.05 -5.10 20.54
C LYS A 72 1.58 -5.39 20.26
N LEU A 73 1.33 -6.41 19.46
CA LEU A 73 0.01 -6.88 19.09
C LEU A 73 -0.02 -8.39 19.27
N ASP A 74 -1.18 -8.92 19.62
CA ASP A 74 -1.41 -10.35 19.60
C ASP A 74 -1.10 -10.94 18.21
N GLN A 75 -0.40 -12.10 18.17
CA GLN A 75 0.10 -12.66 16.92
C GLN A 75 -1.04 -13.03 15.96
N GLU A 76 -2.14 -13.60 16.48
CA GLU A 76 -3.29 -13.97 15.67
C GLU A 76 -3.93 -12.72 15.03
N LYS A 77 -4.02 -11.64 15.80
CA LYS A 77 -4.54 -10.35 15.30
C LYS A 77 -3.58 -9.73 14.26
N LEU A 78 -2.28 -9.80 14.48
CA LEU A 78 -1.28 -9.31 13.54
C LEU A 78 -1.33 -10.09 12.21
N ASP A 79 -1.43 -11.42 12.29
CA ASP A 79 -1.56 -12.29 11.12
C ASP A 79 -2.87 -12.02 10.36
N ALA A 80 -3.95 -11.76 11.07
CA ALA A 80 -5.21 -11.33 10.45
C ALA A 80 -5.06 -9.99 9.72
N TYR A 81 -4.37 -9.00 10.31
CA TYR A 81 -4.13 -7.70 9.69
C TYR A 81 -3.26 -7.78 8.43
N ARG A 82 -2.30 -8.72 8.41
CA ARG A 82 -1.40 -8.98 7.26
C ARG A 82 -2.05 -9.83 6.17
N ASN A 83 -3.18 -10.46 6.45
CA ASN A 83 -3.83 -11.37 5.52
C ASN A 83 -4.64 -10.62 4.46
N ASN A 84 -4.35 -10.83 3.18
CA ASN A 84 -5.01 -10.15 2.06
C ASN A 84 -6.52 -10.43 1.93
N ARG A 85 -7.06 -11.46 2.60
CA ARG A 85 -8.50 -11.78 2.59
C ARG A 85 -9.21 -11.28 3.84
N LYS A 86 -8.52 -11.27 4.99
CA LYS A 86 -9.05 -10.75 6.26
C LYS A 86 -8.75 -9.25 6.37
N GLY A 87 -7.49 -8.89 6.60
CA GLY A 87 -7.04 -7.51 6.78
C GLY A 87 -7.62 -6.82 8.00
N ILE A 88 -7.38 -5.53 8.13
CA ILE A 88 -8.09 -4.66 9.04
C ILE A 88 -9.31 -4.09 8.33
N GLU A 89 -10.46 -4.07 9.03
CA GLU A 89 -11.74 -3.59 8.47
C GLU A 89 -12.27 -2.40 9.28
N ALA A 90 -12.97 -1.49 8.58
CA ALA A 90 -13.72 -0.40 9.20
C ALA A 90 -14.91 -0.01 8.32
N LYS A 91 -15.99 0.51 8.93
CA LYS A 91 -17.10 1.09 8.16
C LYS A 91 -16.73 2.51 7.73
N SER A 92 -17.01 2.85 6.47
CA SER A 92 -16.98 4.23 6.00
C SER A 92 -17.96 5.09 6.81
N THR A 93 -17.63 6.35 6.99
CA THR A 93 -18.48 7.30 7.73
C THR A 93 -19.54 7.96 6.84
N LYS A 94 -19.31 8.01 5.52
CA LYS A 94 -20.19 8.68 4.54
C LYS A 94 -20.89 7.75 3.57
N THR A 95 -20.45 6.47 3.46
CA THR A 95 -20.96 5.51 2.48
C THR A 95 -21.35 4.17 3.10
N LYS A 96 -21.98 3.29 2.33
CA LYS A 96 -22.37 1.93 2.79
C LYS A 96 -21.21 0.92 2.72
N PHE A 97 -19.98 1.36 2.46
CA PHE A 97 -18.84 0.45 2.34
C PHE A 97 -18.29 0.01 3.67
N THR A 98 -17.90 -1.27 3.73
CA THR A 98 -16.95 -1.77 4.71
C THR A 98 -15.58 -1.79 4.05
N LEU A 99 -14.71 -0.91 4.49
CA LEU A 99 -13.36 -0.77 3.96
C LEU A 99 -12.45 -1.85 4.54
N PHE A 100 -11.49 -2.36 3.78
CA PHE A 100 -10.47 -3.25 4.33
C PHE A 100 -9.13 -3.14 3.61
N GLY A 101 -8.06 -3.49 4.32
CA GLY A 101 -6.71 -3.56 3.79
C GLY A 101 -5.82 -4.48 4.59
N ALA A 102 -4.83 -5.09 3.93
CA ALA A 102 -3.78 -5.84 4.58
C ALA A 102 -2.58 -4.93 4.81
N LEU A 103 -2.18 -4.80 6.08
CA LEU A 103 -1.02 -4.01 6.50
C LEU A 103 0.24 -4.87 6.41
N ASP A 104 1.38 -4.26 6.12
CA ASP A 104 2.64 -4.98 6.23
C ASP A 104 3.11 -5.07 7.67
N ASP A 105 3.13 -3.93 8.38
CA ASP A 105 3.48 -3.89 9.79
C ASP A 105 2.99 -2.60 10.48
N LEU A 106 3.19 -2.56 11.81
CA LEU A 106 2.88 -1.43 12.69
C LEU A 106 4.01 -1.21 13.69
N TRP A 107 4.40 0.07 13.88
CA TRP A 107 5.35 0.44 14.91
C TRP A 107 4.69 1.37 15.94
N LEU A 108 5.28 1.49 17.10
CA LEU A 108 4.89 2.39 18.17
C LEU A 108 5.93 3.50 18.33
N ASN A 109 5.49 4.74 18.28
CA ASN A 109 6.30 5.87 18.72
C ASN A 109 6.25 5.96 20.26
N LYS A 110 7.36 5.62 20.92
CA LYS A 110 7.44 5.58 22.38
C LYS A 110 7.36 6.97 23.04
N ASN A 111 7.56 8.03 22.29
CA ASN A 111 7.48 9.39 22.82
C ASN A 111 6.02 9.90 22.93
N THR A 112 5.14 9.44 22.03
CA THR A 112 3.77 9.97 21.91
C THR A 112 2.69 8.90 22.10
N ASP A 113 3.08 7.62 22.21
CA ASP A 113 2.18 6.47 22.28
C ASP A 113 1.23 6.37 21.06
N GLU A 114 1.75 6.76 19.89
CA GLU A 114 1.01 6.74 18.63
C GLU A 114 1.50 5.62 17.72
N ILE A 115 0.57 5.04 16.95
CA ILE A 115 0.86 4.01 15.97
C ILE A 115 1.46 4.64 14.71
N VAL A 116 2.60 4.10 14.30
CA VAL A 116 3.27 4.45 13.05
C VAL A 116 2.90 3.43 11.99
N VAL A 117 2.28 3.89 10.92
CA VAL A 117 1.93 3.05 9.75
C VAL A 117 3.12 2.95 8.83
N LEU A 118 3.38 1.76 8.35
CA LEU A 118 4.46 1.54 7.38
C LEU A 118 4.07 0.50 6.33
N ASP A 119 4.86 0.48 5.29
CA ASP A 119 4.71 -0.46 4.18
C ASP A 119 6.10 -0.85 3.64
N TYR A 120 6.30 -2.14 3.38
CA TYR A 120 7.55 -2.68 2.87
C TYR A 120 7.58 -2.63 1.35
N LYS A 121 8.70 -2.16 0.79
CA LYS A 121 8.88 -2.11 -0.66
C LYS A 121 10.21 -2.73 -1.05
N ALA A 122 10.17 -3.75 -1.92
CA ALA A 122 11.34 -4.28 -2.59
C ALA A 122 11.37 -3.76 -4.04
N THR A 123 12.52 -3.29 -4.47
CA THR A 123 12.71 -2.71 -5.81
C THR A 123 14.15 -2.91 -6.28
N SER A 124 14.39 -2.66 -7.57
CA SER A 124 15.73 -2.57 -8.16
C SER A 124 15.79 -1.32 -9.05
N ASN A 125 15.82 -0.15 -8.43
CA ASN A 125 15.89 1.13 -9.11
C ASN A 125 17.32 1.65 -9.19
N LYS A 126 17.65 2.32 -10.30
CA LYS A 126 18.95 2.97 -10.50
C LYS A 126 19.20 4.07 -9.48
N ASN A 127 18.18 4.84 -9.13
CA ASN A 127 18.23 5.90 -8.12
C ASN A 127 17.41 5.48 -6.89
N ASP A 128 17.69 6.08 -5.74
CA ASP A 128 16.86 5.89 -4.56
C ASP A 128 15.43 6.41 -4.83
N PRO A 129 14.39 5.66 -4.45
CA PRO A 129 13.02 6.10 -4.63
C PRO A 129 12.72 7.36 -3.80
N ASP A 130 12.09 8.33 -4.44
CA ASP A 130 11.56 9.53 -3.79
C ASP A 130 10.05 9.62 -4.06
N TYR A 131 9.27 8.87 -3.30
CA TYR A 131 7.82 8.76 -3.50
C TYR A 131 7.09 10.08 -3.29
N PRO A 132 7.34 10.88 -2.24
CA PRO A 132 6.62 12.11 -1.99
C PRO A 132 6.76 13.14 -3.11
N ASN A 133 7.94 13.24 -3.72
CA ASN A 133 8.24 14.26 -4.75
C ASN A 133 8.01 13.78 -6.17
N SER A 134 7.70 12.48 -6.35
CA SER A 134 7.49 11.91 -7.69
C SER A 134 6.13 12.24 -8.27
N SER A 135 6.11 12.61 -9.56
CA SER A 135 4.88 12.76 -10.34
C SER A 135 4.32 11.43 -10.87
N GLN A 136 5.07 10.33 -10.75
CA GLN A 136 4.68 9.03 -11.29
C GLN A 136 3.45 8.45 -10.57
N ALA A 137 2.48 7.98 -11.35
CA ALA A 137 1.23 7.43 -10.84
C ALA A 137 1.44 6.26 -9.84
N TYR A 138 2.47 5.43 -10.09
CA TYR A 138 2.84 4.34 -9.18
C TYR A 138 3.23 4.85 -7.79
N TYR A 139 4.05 5.89 -7.69
CA TYR A 139 4.46 6.44 -6.40
C TYR A 139 3.30 7.14 -5.70
N LYS A 140 2.45 7.86 -6.43
CA LYS A 140 1.21 8.43 -5.88
C LYS A 140 0.28 7.36 -5.30
N SER A 141 0.21 6.19 -5.93
CA SER A 141 -0.54 5.05 -5.39
C SER A 141 0.04 4.54 -4.06
N ASN A 142 1.38 4.59 -3.89
CA ASN A 142 2.01 4.22 -2.62
C ASN A 142 1.69 5.23 -1.50
N LEU A 143 1.65 6.54 -1.80
CA LEU A 143 1.21 7.56 -0.83
C LEU A 143 -0.20 7.25 -0.33
N ARG A 144 -1.15 7.07 -1.26
CA ARG A 144 -2.54 6.73 -0.95
C ARG A 144 -2.69 5.41 -0.19
N GLN A 145 -1.75 4.48 -0.36
CA GLN A 145 -1.74 3.22 0.38
C GLN A 145 -1.52 3.45 1.87
N LEU A 146 -0.53 4.25 2.25
CA LEU A 146 -0.28 4.61 3.64
C LEU A 146 -1.44 5.42 4.24
N ASP A 147 -1.98 6.39 3.47
CA ASP A 147 -3.14 7.19 3.91
C ASP A 147 -4.35 6.30 4.22
N PHE A 148 -4.66 5.36 3.32
CA PHE A 148 -5.79 4.46 3.48
C PHE A 148 -5.63 3.52 4.69
N TYR A 149 -4.42 3.00 4.92
CA TYR A 149 -4.14 2.17 6.08
C TYR A 149 -4.20 2.96 7.39
N ALA A 150 -3.65 4.16 7.40
CA ALA A 150 -3.77 5.08 8.54
C ALA A 150 -5.23 5.40 8.86
N TYR A 151 -6.04 5.61 7.83
CA TYR A 151 -7.47 5.85 7.96
C TYR A 151 -8.21 4.65 8.56
N LEU A 152 -7.96 3.43 8.08
CA LEU A 152 -8.53 2.20 8.66
C LEU A 152 -8.20 2.06 10.14
N LEU A 153 -6.95 2.28 10.51
CA LEU A 153 -6.51 2.22 11.91
C LEU A 153 -7.17 3.30 12.77
N LYS A 154 -7.27 4.53 12.26
CA LYS A 154 -7.97 5.63 12.93
C LYS A 154 -9.44 5.30 13.20
N LEU A 155 -10.14 4.72 12.23
CA LEU A 155 -11.53 4.27 12.39
C LEU A 155 -11.68 3.12 13.40
N ASN A 156 -10.61 2.36 13.64
CA ASN A 156 -10.53 1.33 14.68
C ASN A 156 -10.07 1.87 16.05
N GLY A 157 -10.00 3.21 16.21
CA GLY A 157 -9.69 3.86 17.49
C GLY A 157 -8.21 3.98 17.83
N TYR A 158 -7.30 3.64 16.90
CA TYR A 158 -5.88 3.86 17.13
C TYR A 158 -5.51 5.35 17.02
N LYS A 159 -4.63 5.81 17.89
CA LYS A 159 -3.95 7.10 17.73
C LYS A 159 -2.86 6.97 16.69
N ILE A 160 -2.93 7.74 15.63
CA ILE A 160 -2.02 7.61 14.48
C ILE A 160 -0.97 8.72 14.49
N PHE A 161 0.30 8.32 14.45
CA PHE A 161 1.41 9.24 14.27
C PHE A 161 1.31 9.90 12.89
N LYS A 162 1.52 11.21 12.85
CA LYS A 162 1.33 12.00 11.61
C LYS A 162 2.22 11.61 10.43
N THR A 163 3.30 10.86 10.70
CA THR A 163 4.25 10.42 9.67
C THR A 163 4.17 8.91 9.51
N GLY A 164 3.84 8.46 8.30
CA GLY A 164 4.00 7.06 7.88
C GLY A 164 5.34 6.85 7.20
N TYR A 165 5.74 5.59 6.98
CA TYR A 165 7.04 5.27 6.43
C TYR A 165 6.97 4.18 5.37
N TRP A 166 7.87 4.23 4.40
CA TRP A 166 8.25 3.06 3.62
C TRP A 166 9.62 2.57 4.07
N LEU A 167 9.71 1.27 4.34
CA LEU A 167 10.98 0.59 4.44
C LEU A 167 11.30 0.01 3.06
N ILE A 168 12.25 0.62 2.38
CA ILE A 168 12.58 0.31 1.00
C ILE A 168 13.84 -0.54 0.96
N CYS A 169 13.73 -1.76 0.40
CA CYS A 169 14.83 -2.64 0.08
C CYS A 169 15.13 -2.52 -1.41
N ASN A 170 16.13 -1.73 -1.75
CA ASN A 170 16.56 -1.55 -3.14
C ASN A 170 17.70 -2.52 -3.46
N ALA A 171 17.45 -3.48 -4.38
CA ALA A 171 18.42 -4.47 -4.83
C ALA A 171 19.53 -3.81 -5.68
N ARG A 172 20.25 -2.90 -5.05
CA ARG A 172 21.35 -2.17 -5.63
C ARG A 172 22.41 -1.88 -4.58
N ASP A 173 23.47 -2.65 -4.66
CA ASP A 173 24.70 -2.40 -3.91
C ASP A 173 25.78 -2.03 -4.93
N GLU A 174 26.26 -0.80 -4.87
CA GLU A 174 27.30 -0.30 -5.80
C GLU A 174 28.63 -1.04 -5.63
N ASN A 175 28.83 -1.71 -4.49
CA ASN A 175 30.01 -2.52 -4.23
C ASN A 175 29.86 -3.96 -4.76
N GLN A 176 28.65 -4.40 -5.07
CA GLN A 176 28.39 -5.74 -5.62
C GLN A 176 28.61 -5.74 -7.14
N LYS A 177 29.76 -6.28 -7.58
CA LYS A 177 30.13 -6.34 -9.00
C LYS A 177 29.76 -7.66 -9.68
N THR A 178 29.57 -8.73 -8.90
CA THR A 178 29.27 -10.08 -9.38
C THR A 178 28.06 -10.64 -8.62
N PHE A 179 27.33 -11.57 -9.21
CA PHE A 179 26.13 -12.13 -8.57
C PHE A 179 26.50 -13.12 -7.44
N GLU A 180 27.39 -14.09 -7.70
CA GLU A 180 27.90 -15.10 -6.75
C GLU A 180 26.79 -15.75 -5.89
N GLY A 181 25.58 -15.88 -6.44
CA GLY A 181 24.43 -16.43 -5.72
C GLY A 181 23.86 -15.51 -4.62
N LYS A 182 24.25 -14.24 -4.55
CA LYS A 182 23.80 -13.26 -3.55
C LYS A 182 23.22 -12.03 -4.22
N LEU A 183 22.23 -11.43 -3.57
CA LEU A 183 21.65 -10.14 -3.97
C LEU A 183 21.63 -9.23 -2.74
N SER A 184 22.43 -8.18 -2.79
CA SER A 184 22.53 -7.20 -1.69
C SER A 184 21.49 -6.11 -1.84
N PHE A 185 20.92 -5.66 -0.73
CA PHE A 185 19.92 -4.61 -0.68
C PHE A 185 20.41 -3.39 0.10
N LYS A 186 20.28 -2.22 -0.49
CA LYS A 186 20.33 -0.96 0.24
C LYS A 186 19.00 -0.74 0.93
N ILE A 187 19.01 -0.62 2.26
CA ILE A 187 17.80 -0.37 3.04
C ILE A 187 17.68 1.11 3.36
N THR A 188 16.54 1.69 3.00
CA THR A 188 16.24 3.11 3.20
C THR A 188 14.88 3.26 3.88
N LEU A 189 14.79 4.18 4.85
CA LEU A 189 13.54 4.55 5.49
C LEU A 189 13.09 5.90 4.94
N LEU A 190 11.94 5.93 4.25
CA LEU A 190 11.41 7.11 3.60
C LEU A 190 10.16 7.61 4.36
N PRO A 191 10.18 8.81 4.97
CA PRO A 191 9.03 9.37 5.68
C PRO A 191 8.01 10.01 4.73
N TYR A 192 6.76 10.02 5.16
CA TYR A 192 5.64 10.69 4.49
C TYR A 192 4.65 11.26 5.48
N THR A 193 4.26 12.51 5.33
CA THR A 193 3.19 13.11 6.13
C THR A 193 1.84 12.62 5.64
N LEU A 194 1.15 11.85 6.47
CA LEU A 194 -0.12 11.21 6.15
C LEU A 194 -1.24 12.24 5.90
N ARG A 195 -2.08 11.94 4.92
CA ARG A 195 -3.26 12.72 4.56
C ARG A 195 -4.46 11.78 4.45
N MET A 196 -5.47 12.00 5.28
CA MET A 196 -6.64 11.11 5.34
C MET A 196 -7.95 11.83 4.99
N ASP A 197 -7.90 13.14 4.84
CA ASP A 197 -9.04 14.05 4.68
C ASP A 197 -9.84 13.83 3.39
N TYR A 198 -9.21 13.35 2.34
CA TYR A 198 -9.81 13.16 1.01
C TYR A 198 -10.45 11.77 0.78
N ILE A 199 -10.23 10.81 1.70
CA ILE A 199 -10.58 9.40 1.46
C ILE A 199 -12.10 9.22 1.33
N GLU A 200 -12.86 9.82 2.26
CA GLU A 200 -14.33 9.69 2.25
C GLU A 200 -14.97 10.35 1.03
N ASP A 201 -14.43 11.45 0.54
CA ASP A 201 -14.96 12.11 -0.65
C ASP A 201 -14.78 11.24 -1.89
N ILE A 202 -13.63 10.58 -2.03
CA ILE A 202 -13.41 9.58 -3.09
C ILE A 202 -14.36 8.39 -2.94
N LEU A 203 -14.65 7.94 -1.71
CA LEU A 203 -15.59 6.84 -1.47
C LEU A 203 -17.02 7.22 -1.90
N VAL A 204 -17.44 8.46 -1.67
CA VAL A 204 -18.73 8.97 -2.14
C VAL A 204 -18.79 8.99 -3.68
N ASP A 205 -17.72 9.45 -4.34
CA ASP A 205 -17.67 9.44 -5.81
C ASP A 205 -17.64 8.03 -6.39
N LEU A 206 -16.99 7.09 -5.71
CA LEU A 206 -16.97 5.68 -6.06
C LEU A 206 -18.39 5.07 -5.92
N GLU A 207 -19.11 5.37 -4.85
CA GLU A 207 -20.49 4.92 -4.66
C GLU A 207 -21.41 5.43 -5.78
N LYS A 208 -21.34 6.73 -6.11
CA LYS A 208 -22.06 7.31 -7.26
C LYS A 208 -21.70 6.62 -8.58
N CYS A 209 -20.41 6.31 -8.79
CA CYS A 209 -19.98 5.60 -10.00
C CYS A 209 -20.66 4.23 -10.13
N LEU A 210 -20.87 3.51 -9.04
CA LEU A 210 -21.57 2.23 -9.05
C LEU A 210 -23.08 2.35 -9.31
N GLU A 211 -23.67 3.50 -9.10
CA GLU A 211 -25.09 3.77 -9.38
C GLU A 211 -25.36 4.14 -10.85
N LEU A 212 -24.32 4.46 -11.62
CA LEU A 212 -24.47 4.80 -13.04
C LEU A 212 -25.09 3.65 -13.85
N GLU A 213 -25.97 3.99 -14.79
CA GLU A 213 -26.52 3.03 -15.75
C GLU A 213 -25.55 2.70 -16.88
N LYS A 214 -24.69 3.66 -17.23
CA LYS A 214 -23.66 3.53 -18.27
C LYS A 214 -22.26 3.70 -17.69
N PRO A 215 -21.25 3.03 -18.28
CA PRO A 215 -19.89 3.20 -17.83
C PRO A 215 -19.44 4.66 -17.88
N PRO A 216 -18.69 5.15 -16.87
CA PRO A 216 -18.07 6.46 -16.93
C PRO A 216 -16.92 6.50 -17.94
N ASP A 217 -16.37 7.69 -18.17
CA ASP A 217 -15.19 7.86 -19.02
C ASP A 217 -13.96 7.11 -18.44
N SER A 218 -13.05 6.73 -19.35
CA SER A 218 -11.79 6.10 -18.97
C SER A 218 -10.86 7.10 -18.28
N GLY A 219 -10.07 6.62 -17.32
CA GLY A 219 -9.02 7.43 -16.73
C GLY A 219 -8.00 7.90 -17.78
N LYS A 220 -7.62 9.17 -17.75
CA LYS A 220 -6.77 9.85 -18.74
C LYS A 220 -5.46 9.09 -19.07
N TYR A 221 -4.90 8.39 -18.10
CA TYR A 221 -3.62 7.68 -18.25
C TYR A 221 -3.77 6.16 -18.06
N CYS A 222 -4.96 5.62 -18.32
CA CYS A 222 -5.20 4.19 -18.18
C CYS A 222 -4.63 3.42 -19.39
N GLY A 223 -3.51 2.74 -19.20
CA GLY A 223 -2.86 1.95 -20.26
C GLY A 223 -3.74 0.84 -20.81
N ASN A 224 -4.60 0.21 -19.98
CA ASN A 224 -5.53 -0.83 -20.45
C ASN A 224 -6.56 -0.25 -21.44
N CYS A 225 -7.14 0.91 -21.12
CA CYS A 225 -8.12 1.57 -22.01
C CYS A 225 -7.44 2.09 -23.28
N ALA A 226 -6.25 2.68 -23.17
CA ALA A 226 -5.49 3.15 -24.31
C ALA A 226 -5.12 2.00 -25.27
N TRP A 227 -4.63 0.89 -24.74
CA TRP A 227 -4.33 -0.30 -25.52
C TRP A 227 -5.59 -0.85 -26.21
N HIS A 228 -6.68 -0.98 -25.46
CA HIS A 228 -7.94 -1.49 -26.00
C HIS A 228 -8.46 -0.62 -27.16
N ALA A 229 -8.44 0.71 -26.99
CA ALA A 229 -8.88 1.63 -28.03
C ALA A 229 -8.02 1.53 -29.30
N GLN A 230 -6.69 1.42 -29.15
CA GLN A 230 -5.78 1.26 -30.27
C GLN A 230 -5.92 -0.09 -30.99
N ALA A 231 -6.30 -1.16 -30.26
CA ALA A 231 -6.46 -2.49 -30.84
C ALA A 231 -7.81 -2.71 -31.55
N GLN A 232 -8.84 -1.89 -31.27
CA GLN A 232 -10.19 -2.03 -31.86
C GLN A 232 -10.20 -2.10 -33.40
N PRO A 233 -9.50 -1.23 -34.15
CA PRO A 233 -9.53 -1.26 -35.62
C PRO A 233 -8.98 -2.56 -36.24
N PHE A 234 -8.23 -3.35 -35.48
CA PHE A 234 -7.61 -4.60 -35.94
C PHE A 234 -8.38 -5.86 -35.52
N LYS A 235 -9.48 -5.73 -34.79
CA LYS A 235 -10.36 -6.87 -34.48
C LYS A 235 -11.18 -7.22 -35.71
N LYS A 236 -11.01 -8.43 -36.22
CA LYS A 236 -11.86 -9.04 -37.26
C LYS A 236 -13.14 -9.57 -36.65
#